data_e6dc79c7a5bcc34c1663f6a3a70796c4
#
_entry.id   e6dc79c7a5bcc34c1663f6a3a70796c4
#
_cell.length_a   1.000
_cell.length_b   1.000
_cell.length_c   1.000
_cell.angle_alpha   90.00
_cell.angle_beta   90.00
_cell.angle_gamma   90.00
#
_symmetry.space_group_name_H-M   'P 1'
#
loop_
_entity.id
_entity.type
_entity.pdbx_description
1 polymer ?
#
loop_
_entity_poly.entity_id
_entity_poly.type
_entity_poly.pdbx_seq_one_letter_code
_entity_poly.pdbx_strand_id
1 'polypeptide(L)'
;MVDLTNILGGPWSPPTQIFDTPENQLRDAIIRAGLEPPDYIQIDGALHRFKSGTKGTPGHGDKSGWYIAFHDGVPAGRFGCWRAGHEQSWVANVGRQLTVAEQMAQTRRMAEAKRIRDEERKKQQENVAETVETIWSNGLGASPDHPYLQTKGIQPHGARVDSAGRLMTPLYSDDGALSSLQYINDVGRKLFHTGGATSGKFWIIGEVGHSLYVAEGYATAATIYECTGQACAIAYSASNIVHVARFMRERYGIAQQIVIVGDNDESGTGQKYAEQAATEIGARLVIPPIIGDANDYAQAGHDLAGLLNPPSDDDEWLIHADEFSQQPAPIKWLVKDWVQDQAFIMVHGPSGGGKTFFVLDIANTIASSLPEWKGHKVTPGTVVYLAGEGHHGLRSRIAAWKQYNQVSQMNMYVSRHGCDLNTSEGYHKVLESVRKLPETPRLIVIDTLHRFLKGDENSSEIAKTMIDACGLLMREFNTSVLLVHHTGKDENAQKDGRGSSAYRGALEIAISVVPATESTPIQIIQRKAKDSELAPDKHMRLEKVTINGWFDEDNEPVTSVVMVEDDAPVKVDK
;
A
#
# COMPACT_ATOMS: atom_id res chain seq x y z
N MET A 1 56.50 59.92 35.32
CA MET A 1 55.89 58.94 34.49
C MET A 1 56.10 57.58 35.16
N VAL A 2 55.05 57.06 35.78
CA VAL A 2 55.13 55.72 36.41
C VAL A 2 54.92 54.69 35.32
N ASP A 3 55.89 53.77 35.17
CA ASP A 3 55.84 52.68 34.22
C ASP A 3 54.78 51.64 34.64
N LEU A 4 53.69 51.56 33.86
CA LEU A 4 52.52 50.68 34.11
C LEU A 4 52.64 49.30 33.42
N THR A 5 53.84 48.94 32.88
CA THR A 5 54.03 47.72 32.14
C THR A 5 54.11 46.43 32.98
N ASN A 6 54.05 46.51 34.32
CA ASN A 6 54.18 45.34 35.20
C ASN A 6 52.90 44.98 36.00
N ILE A 7 51.72 45.52 35.61
CA ILE A 7 50.45 45.23 36.31
C ILE A 7 49.49 44.40 35.46
N LEU A 8 49.73 44.21 34.17
CA LEU A 8 48.95 43.33 33.36
C LEU A 8 49.70 41.99 33.22
N GLY A 9 49.23 41.02 33.97
CA GLY A 9 49.67 39.64 33.90
C GLY A 9 49.75 39.12 32.46
N GLY A 10 50.64 38.16 32.25
CA GLY A 10 50.93 37.56 30.94
C GLY A 10 49.72 37.20 30.07
N PRO A 11 49.92 36.76 28.86
CA PRO A 11 48.84 36.56 27.88
C PRO A 11 47.73 35.73 28.48
N TRP A 12 46.50 36.29 28.52
CA TRP A 12 45.30 35.58 28.95
C TRP A 12 45.13 34.34 28.10
N SER A 13 45.31 33.15 28.69
CA SER A 13 44.97 31.86 28.10
C SER A 13 43.56 31.52 28.59
N PRO A 14 42.62 31.23 27.70
CA PRO A 14 41.30 30.77 28.15
C PRO A 14 41.49 29.54 29.03
N PRO A 15 40.70 29.38 30.12
CA PRO A 15 40.80 28.20 30.97
C PRO A 15 40.61 26.97 30.10
N THR A 16 41.53 26.03 30.22
CA THR A 16 41.40 24.71 29.56
C THR A 16 40.11 24.08 30.06
N GLN A 17 39.07 24.00 29.24
CA GLN A 17 37.86 23.27 29.58
C GLN A 17 38.28 21.83 29.82
N ILE A 18 38.27 21.38 31.05
CA ILE A 18 38.45 19.98 31.42
C ILE A 18 37.11 19.33 31.09
N PHE A 19 37.04 18.66 29.95
CA PHE A 19 35.89 17.83 29.61
C PHE A 19 35.94 16.57 30.47
N ASP A 20 34.78 16.21 30.99
CA ASP A 20 34.60 14.96 31.72
C ASP A 20 34.90 13.75 30.84
N THR A 21 35.23 12.61 31.44
CA THR A 21 35.54 11.40 30.66
C THR A 21 34.32 10.98 29.81
N PRO A 22 34.51 10.31 28.67
CA PRO A 22 33.40 9.83 27.84
C PRO A 22 32.41 8.95 28.61
N GLU A 23 32.92 8.15 29.55
CA GLU A 23 32.11 7.28 30.42
C GLU A 23 31.18 8.13 31.31
N ASN A 24 31.70 9.21 31.91
CA ASN A 24 30.91 10.11 32.73
C ASN A 24 29.89 10.90 31.89
N GLN A 25 30.28 11.34 30.70
CA GLN A 25 29.37 12.03 29.78
C GLN A 25 28.22 11.10 29.32
N LEU A 26 28.48 9.80 29.07
CA LEU A 26 27.45 8.83 28.75
C LEU A 26 26.56 8.54 29.96
N ARG A 27 27.16 8.43 31.17
CA ARG A 27 26.43 8.33 32.44
C ARG A 27 25.43 9.46 32.62
N ASP A 28 25.87 10.69 32.42
CA ASP A 28 25.03 11.88 32.55
C ASP A 28 23.93 11.93 31.48
N ALA A 29 24.22 11.43 30.26
CA ALA A 29 23.20 11.32 29.22
C ALA A 29 22.11 10.32 29.58
N ILE A 30 22.47 9.17 30.17
CA ILE A 30 21.54 8.15 30.67
C ILE A 30 20.67 8.74 31.80
N ILE A 31 21.27 9.47 32.74
CA ILE A 31 20.53 10.15 33.85
C ILE A 31 19.55 11.17 33.29
N ARG A 32 19.97 12.03 32.36
CA ARG A 32 19.10 13.04 31.71
C ARG A 32 17.92 12.44 30.97
N ALA A 33 18.06 11.20 30.49
CA ALA A 33 16.97 10.45 29.88
C ALA A 33 16.03 9.78 30.89
N GLY A 34 16.23 10.00 32.20
CA GLY A 34 15.40 9.45 33.27
C GLY A 34 15.68 7.98 33.58
N LEU A 35 16.83 7.47 33.19
CA LEU A 35 17.26 6.09 33.44
C LEU A 35 18.32 6.06 34.55
N GLU A 36 18.36 4.97 35.33
CA GLU A 36 19.42 4.73 36.32
C GLU A 36 20.63 4.10 35.63
N PRO A 37 21.79 4.79 35.53
CA PRO A 37 22.95 4.24 34.84
C PRO A 37 23.59 3.09 35.63
N PRO A 38 24.33 2.16 34.98
CA PRO A 38 25.10 1.15 35.68
C PRO A 38 26.24 1.78 36.47
N ASP A 39 26.69 1.10 37.54
CA ASP A 39 27.81 1.56 38.38
C ASP A 39 29.10 1.77 37.59
N TYR A 40 29.32 0.96 36.57
CA TYR A 40 30.47 1.02 35.69
C TYR A 40 30.05 1.04 34.20
N ILE A 41 30.57 2.00 33.42
CA ILE A 41 30.33 2.11 32.00
C ILE A 41 31.60 1.67 31.25
N GLN A 42 31.40 0.78 30.24
CA GLN A 42 32.44 0.30 29.33
C GLN A 42 32.12 0.82 27.90
N ILE A 43 33.12 1.42 27.29
CA ILE A 43 33.00 1.92 25.90
C ILE A 43 33.84 1.00 25.00
N ASP A 44 33.32 -0.21 24.72
CA ASP A 44 34.03 -1.32 24.04
C ASP A 44 33.34 -1.79 22.76
N GLY A 45 32.24 -1.13 22.35
CA GLY A 45 31.45 -1.51 21.18
C GLY A 45 30.49 -2.67 21.40
N ALA A 46 30.45 -3.26 22.59
CA ALA A 46 29.53 -4.32 22.92
C ALA A 46 28.19 -3.79 23.47
N LEU A 47 27.15 -4.63 23.39
CA LEU A 47 25.86 -4.35 24.03
C LEU A 47 25.92 -4.64 25.53
N HIS A 48 25.78 -3.62 26.35
CA HIS A 48 25.70 -3.71 27.79
C HIS A 48 24.28 -3.55 28.30
N ARG A 49 23.86 -4.41 29.23
CA ARG A 49 22.53 -4.36 29.86
C ARG A 49 22.61 -3.92 31.30
N PHE A 50 21.69 -3.04 31.73
CA PHE A 50 21.63 -2.54 33.09
C PHE A 50 20.19 -2.43 33.60
N LYS A 51 20.03 -2.29 34.91
CA LYS A 51 18.74 -2.04 35.54
C LYS A 51 18.36 -0.58 35.34
N SER A 52 17.27 -0.34 34.60
CA SER A 52 16.87 1.01 34.17
C SER A 52 15.97 1.76 35.13
N GLY A 53 15.52 1.13 36.22
CA GLY A 53 14.60 1.72 37.19
C GLY A 53 15.20 1.91 38.56
N THR A 54 14.83 2.99 39.24
CA THR A 54 15.20 3.24 40.65
C THR A 54 14.43 2.34 41.60
N LYS A 55 14.96 2.17 42.83
CA LYS A 55 14.31 1.37 43.89
C LYS A 55 12.91 1.92 44.16
N GLY A 56 11.89 1.08 43.99
CA GLY A 56 10.47 1.45 44.15
C GLY A 56 9.72 1.80 42.87
N THR A 57 10.37 1.81 41.70
CA THR A 57 9.71 2.02 40.40
C THR A 57 9.54 0.69 39.65
N PRO A 58 8.54 0.58 38.75
CA PRO A 58 8.45 -0.55 37.84
C PRO A 58 9.74 -0.69 37.02
N GLY A 59 10.39 -1.88 37.08
CA GLY A 59 11.65 -2.10 36.37
C GLY A 59 12.90 -2.18 37.25
N HIS A 60 12.81 -1.92 38.53
CA HIS A 60 13.94 -1.99 39.48
C HIS A 60 14.66 -3.35 39.51
N GLY A 61 14.03 -4.46 39.13
CA GLY A 61 14.62 -5.81 39.13
C GLY A 61 15.10 -6.32 37.77
N ASP A 62 14.77 -5.66 36.67
CA ASP A 62 15.05 -6.14 35.33
C ASP A 62 16.19 -5.38 34.64
N LYS A 63 16.88 -6.05 33.72
CA LYS A 63 17.93 -5.48 32.89
C LYS A 63 17.33 -4.94 31.58
N SER A 64 16.31 -4.07 31.65
CA SER A 64 15.67 -3.48 30.48
C SER A 64 16.44 -2.28 29.89
N GLY A 65 17.32 -1.65 30.66
CA GLY A 65 18.26 -0.65 30.19
C GLY A 65 19.38 -1.28 29.35
N TRP A 66 19.82 -0.57 28.34
CA TRP A 66 20.92 -1.01 27.47
C TRP A 66 21.70 0.19 26.93
N TYR A 67 22.99 -0.02 26.62
CA TYR A 67 23.79 0.91 25.84
C TYR A 67 24.82 0.16 24.98
N ILE A 68 25.24 0.79 23.89
CA ILE A 68 26.37 0.41 23.04
C ILE A 68 27.16 1.68 22.76
N ALA A 69 28.45 1.69 23.06
CA ALA A 69 29.31 2.84 22.83
C ALA A 69 30.70 2.42 22.32
N PHE A 70 31.22 3.18 21.38
CA PHE A 70 32.52 2.95 20.71
C PHE A 70 33.51 4.02 21.12
N HIS A 71 34.78 3.65 21.31
CA HIS A 71 35.87 4.54 21.75
C HIS A 71 36.81 4.96 20.60
N ASP A 72 36.72 4.35 19.43
CA ASP A 72 37.60 4.62 18.29
C ASP A 72 37.29 6.01 17.67
N GLY A 73 38.15 7.00 17.91
CA GLY A 73 37.97 8.41 17.53
C GLY A 73 37.13 9.20 18.52
N VAL A 74 36.13 10.01 18.06
CA VAL A 74 35.22 10.69 18.98
C VAL A 74 34.24 9.68 19.56
N PRO A 75 34.23 9.42 20.87
CA PRO A 75 33.35 8.41 21.45
C PRO A 75 31.88 8.70 21.17
N ALA A 76 31.16 7.68 20.70
CA ALA A 76 29.77 7.80 20.31
C ALA A 76 29.03 6.46 20.49
N GLY A 77 27.71 6.51 20.65
CA GLY A 77 26.91 5.32 20.84
C GLY A 77 25.42 5.57 20.91
N ARG A 78 24.70 4.57 21.37
CA ARG A 78 23.24 4.63 21.61
C ARG A 78 22.92 3.97 22.95
N PHE A 79 21.87 4.44 23.59
CA PHE A 79 21.36 3.86 24.83
C PHE A 79 19.84 3.98 24.88
N GLY A 80 19.22 3.22 25.76
CA GLY A 80 17.77 3.27 25.93
C GLY A 80 17.23 2.26 26.93
N CYS A 81 15.90 2.12 26.94
CA CYS A 81 15.18 1.15 27.76
C CYS A 81 14.13 0.44 26.90
N TRP A 82 14.23 -0.87 26.76
CA TRP A 82 13.28 -1.68 25.98
C TRP A 82 11.86 -1.65 26.54
N ARG A 83 11.72 -1.57 27.86
CA ARG A 83 10.40 -1.47 28.51
C ARG A 83 9.70 -0.16 28.24
N ALA A 84 10.45 0.94 28.28
CA ALA A 84 9.91 2.29 28.06
C ALA A 84 9.82 2.64 26.56
N GLY A 85 10.33 1.81 25.66
CA GLY A 85 10.42 2.12 24.23
C GLY A 85 11.33 3.32 23.93
N HIS A 86 12.19 3.71 24.91
CA HIS A 86 13.03 4.91 24.80
C HIS A 86 14.39 4.54 24.20
N GLU A 87 14.83 5.33 23.24
CA GLU A 87 16.13 5.20 22.58
C GLU A 87 16.69 6.56 22.24
N GLN A 88 18.00 6.76 22.51
CA GLN A 88 18.68 8.01 22.25
C GLN A 88 20.11 7.76 21.75
N SER A 89 20.55 8.59 20.79
CA SER A 89 21.95 8.64 20.36
C SER A 89 22.76 9.51 21.30
N TRP A 90 24.03 9.15 21.51
CA TRP A 90 24.97 9.90 22.31
C TRP A 90 26.31 10.07 21.59
N VAL A 91 26.93 11.24 21.76
CA VAL A 91 28.26 11.59 21.25
C VAL A 91 28.99 12.36 22.33
N ALA A 92 30.24 12.03 22.59
CA ALA A 92 31.08 12.75 23.55
C ALA A 92 31.36 14.19 23.09
N ASN A 93 31.23 15.12 24.02
CA ASN A 93 31.64 16.50 23.76
C ASN A 93 33.17 16.63 23.82
N VAL A 94 33.78 16.95 22.71
CA VAL A 94 35.25 17.12 22.56
C VAL A 94 35.67 18.59 22.48
N GLY A 95 34.73 19.54 22.76
CA GLY A 95 35.02 20.97 22.82
C GLY A 95 35.29 21.66 21.48
N ARG A 96 35.09 20.99 20.38
CA ARG A 96 35.23 21.53 19.03
C ARG A 96 34.19 20.95 18.06
N GLN A 97 34.02 21.60 16.93
CA GLN A 97 33.22 21.00 15.86
C GLN A 97 33.93 19.76 15.27
N LEU A 98 33.12 18.77 14.94
CA LEU A 98 33.61 17.54 14.30
C LEU A 98 33.97 17.80 12.84
N THR A 99 35.07 17.22 12.39
CA THR A 99 35.42 17.20 10.97
C THR A 99 34.45 16.32 10.17
N VAL A 100 34.40 16.50 8.85
CA VAL A 100 33.56 15.66 7.96
C VAL A 100 33.87 14.17 8.10
N ALA A 101 35.16 13.82 8.23
CA ALA A 101 35.59 12.43 8.44
C ALA A 101 35.04 11.85 9.78
N GLU A 102 35.10 12.65 10.85
CA GLU A 102 34.57 12.25 12.17
C GLU A 102 33.04 12.13 12.15
N GLN A 103 32.31 13.01 11.45
CA GLN A 103 30.86 12.92 11.25
C GLN A 103 30.47 11.64 10.48
N MET A 104 31.22 11.30 9.43
CA MET A 104 30.99 10.05 8.68
C MET A 104 31.28 8.82 9.55
N ALA A 105 32.37 8.83 10.34
CA ALA A 105 32.68 7.77 11.27
C ALA A 105 31.60 7.61 12.35
N GLN A 106 31.08 8.72 12.88
CA GLN A 106 29.96 8.73 13.80
C GLN A 106 28.71 8.07 13.19
N THR A 107 28.33 8.46 11.99
CA THR A 107 27.17 7.87 11.30
C THR A 107 27.31 6.36 11.14
N ARG A 108 28.51 5.88 10.76
CA ARG A 108 28.79 4.43 10.67
C ARG A 108 28.66 3.71 12.03
N ARG A 109 29.17 4.32 13.11
CA ARG A 109 29.04 3.75 14.47
C ARG A 109 27.59 3.67 14.93
N MET A 110 26.82 4.72 14.66
CA MET A 110 25.38 4.71 14.99
C MET A 110 24.63 3.61 14.23
N ALA A 111 24.96 3.38 12.96
CA ALA A 111 24.41 2.29 12.17
C ALA A 111 24.84 0.93 12.73
N GLU A 112 26.09 0.76 13.10
CA GLU A 112 26.62 -0.47 13.69
C GLU A 112 26.01 -0.76 15.06
N ALA A 113 25.89 0.24 15.94
CA ALA A 113 25.20 0.09 17.22
C ALA A 113 23.73 -0.36 17.04
N LYS A 114 23.07 0.20 16.03
CA LYS A 114 21.69 -0.24 15.67
C LYS A 114 21.68 -1.69 15.22
N ARG A 115 22.59 -2.08 14.33
CA ARG A 115 22.69 -3.46 13.81
C ARG A 115 22.90 -4.48 14.93
N ILE A 116 23.90 -4.25 15.81
CA ILE A 116 24.20 -5.16 16.95
C ILE A 116 22.98 -5.31 17.86
N ARG A 117 22.30 -4.19 18.19
CA ARG A 117 21.08 -4.22 19.01
C ARG A 117 19.96 -5.01 18.34
N ASP A 118 19.74 -4.79 17.05
CA ASP A 118 18.64 -5.42 16.31
C ASP A 118 18.90 -6.94 16.16
N GLU A 119 20.14 -7.36 15.95
CA GLU A 119 20.56 -8.77 15.93
C GLU A 119 20.34 -9.46 17.27
N GLU A 120 20.77 -8.84 18.38
CA GLU A 120 20.59 -9.38 19.73
C GLU A 120 19.10 -9.48 20.08
N ARG A 121 18.31 -8.46 19.73
CA ARG A 121 16.85 -8.47 19.89
C ARG A 121 16.21 -9.60 19.12
N LYS A 122 16.62 -9.81 17.86
CA LYS A 122 16.12 -10.90 17.02
C LYS A 122 16.44 -12.26 17.65
N LYS A 123 17.68 -12.48 18.06
CA LYS A 123 18.10 -13.72 18.72
C LYS A 123 17.32 -13.98 20.01
N GLN A 124 17.07 -12.94 20.81
CA GLN A 124 16.24 -13.07 21.99
C GLN A 124 14.79 -13.44 21.65
N GLN A 125 14.23 -12.83 20.61
CA GLN A 125 12.87 -13.14 20.14
C GLN A 125 12.75 -14.58 19.63
N GLU A 126 13.76 -15.09 18.93
CA GLU A 126 13.84 -16.49 18.46
C GLU A 126 13.85 -17.47 19.66
N ASN A 127 14.68 -17.22 20.68
CA ASN A 127 14.69 -18.04 21.90
C ASN A 127 13.36 -18.01 22.67
N VAL A 128 12.69 -16.85 22.67
CA VAL A 128 11.37 -16.70 23.30
C VAL A 128 10.30 -17.45 22.49
N ALA A 129 10.37 -17.46 21.15
CA ALA A 129 9.44 -18.19 20.32
C ALA A 129 9.41 -19.70 20.65
N GLU A 130 10.56 -20.34 20.84
CA GLU A 130 10.65 -21.74 21.27
C GLU A 130 10.00 -21.96 22.65
N THR A 131 10.21 -21.01 23.56
CA THR A 131 9.64 -21.08 24.93
C THR A 131 8.11 -20.95 24.88
N VAL A 132 7.58 -19.97 24.13
CA VAL A 132 6.13 -19.74 24.05
C VAL A 132 5.42 -20.86 23.30
N GLU A 133 6.06 -21.51 22.32
CA GLU A 133 5.53 -22.70 21.65
C GLU A 133 5.32 -23.85 22.65
N THR A 134 6.29 -24.06 23.53
CA THR A 134 6.18 -25.08 24.61
C THR A 134 5.06 -24.72 25.60
N ILE A 135 4.96 -23.45 26.02
CA ILE A 135 3.91 -22.98 26.94
C ILE A 135 2.53 -23.13 26.29
N TRP A 136 2.41 -22.72 25.02
CA TRP A 136 1.16 -22.80 24.26
C TRP A 136 0.69 -24.25 24.09
N SER A 137 1.60 -25.15 23.72
CA SER A 137 1.29 -26.56 23.49
C SER A 137 0.85 -27.27 24.79
N ASN A 138 1.39 -26.88 25.95
CA ASN A 138 1.00 -27.39 27.25
C ASN A 138 -0.27 -26.74 27.82
N GLY A 139 -0.74 -25.63 27.23
CA GLY A 139 -1.96 -24.97 27.67
C GLY A 139 -3.20 -25.81 27.36
N LEU A 140 -4.16 -25.81 28.26
CA LEU A 140 -5.46 -26.44 28.05
C LEU A 140 -6.41 -25.50 27.28
N GLY A 141 -7.34 -26.04 26.48
CA GLY A 141 -8.39 -25.23 25.86
C GLY A 141 -9.16 -24.45 26.92
N ALA A 142 -9.38 -23.15 26.67
CA ALA A 142 -10.12 -22.31 27.61
C ALA A 142 -11.60 -22.75 27.68
N SER A 143 -12.13 -22.85 28.93
CA SER A 143 -13.57 -23.06 29.13
C SER A 143 -14.32 -21.73 28.89
N PRO A 144 -15.53 -21.77 28.32
CA PRO A 144 -16.42 -20.61 28.29
C PRO A 144 -16.69 -20.00 29.68
N ASP A 145 -16.52 -20.80 30.75
CA ASP A 145 -16.72 -20.35 32.14
C ASP A 145 -15.55 -19.52 32.70
N HIS A 146 -14.47 -19.29 31.93
CA HIS A 146 -13.39 -18.44 32.38
C HIS A 146 -13.89 -17.03 32.71
N PRO A 147 -13.56 -16.45 33.90
CA PRO A 147 -14.14 -15.20 34.39
C PRO A 147 -14.06 -14.03 33.40
N TYR A 148 -12.95 -13.89 32.69
CA TYR A 148 -12.80 -12.86 31.65
C TYR A 148 -13.77 -13.07 30.48
N LEU A 149 -13.95 -14.32 30.00
CA LEU A 149 -14.86 -14.63 28.89
C LEU A 149 -16.30 -14.36 29.28
N GLN A 150 -16.69 -14.73 30.50
CA GLN A 150 -18.01 -14.45 31.07
C GLN A 150 -18.26 -12.93 31.18
N THR A 151 -17.28 -12.18 31.70
CA THR A 151 -17.38 -10.72 31.82
C THR A 151 -17.53 -10.04 30.47
N LYS A 152 -16.83 -10.54 29.43
CA LYS A 152 -16.89 -10.00 28.08
C LYS A 152 -18.00 -10.59 27.21
N GLY A 153 -18.70 -11.62 27.70
CA GLY A 153 -19.84 -12.26 27.00
C GLY A 153 -19.41 -12.96 25.71
N ILE A 154 -18.21 -13.53 25.63
CA ILE A 154 -17.62 -14.14 24.43
C ILE A 154 -17.20 -15.59 24.63
N GLN A 155 -17.11 -16.33 23.52
CA GLN A 155 -16.56 -17.69 23.49
C GLN A 155 -15.01 -17.67 23.37
N PRO A 156 -14.33 -18.76 23.73
CA PRO A 156 -12.85 -18.80 23.72
C PRO A 156 -12.21 -18.80 22.33
N HIS A 157 -12.88 -19.24 21.28
CA HIS A 157 -12.38 -19.25 19.88
C HIS A 157 -10.94 -19.77 19.71
N GLY A 158 -10.57 -20.82 20.45
CA GLY A 158 -9.23 -21.41 20.39
C GLY A 158 -8.21 -20.82 21.38
N ALA A 159 -8.58 -19.86 22.22
CA ALA A 159 -7.76 -19.43 23.33
C ALA A 159 -7.51 -20.58 24.32
N ARG A 160 -6.39 -20.54 25.03
CA ARG A 160 -5.98 -21.56 26.01
C ARG A 160 -5.82 -20.94 27.38
N VAL A 161 -5.67 -21.79 28.40
CA VAL A 161 -5.31 -21.37 29.76
C VAL A 161 -3.98 -21.97 30.18
N ASP A 162 -3.18 -21.21 30.91
CA ASP A 162 -1.94 -21.67 31.48
C ASP A 162 -2.19 -22.37 32.86
N SER A 163 -1.10 -22.89 33.47
CA SER A 163 -1.16 -23.56 34.78
C SER A 163 -1.60 -22.64 35.94
N ALA A 164 -1.56 -21.33 35.74
CA ALA A 164 -2.03 -20.33 36.71
C ALA A 164 -3.48 -19.90 36.47
N GLY A 165 -4.17 -20.51 35.51
CA GLY A 165 -5.56 -20.17 35.13
C GLY A 165 -5.68 -18.91 34.26
N ARG A 166 -4.59 -18.29 33.81
CA ARG A 166 -4.65 -17.11 32.94
C ARG A 166 -5.01 -17.52 31.50
N LEU A 167 -5.90 -16.78 30.89
CA LEU A 167 -6.21 -16.95 29.46
C LEU A 167 -4.98 -16.58 28.62
N MET A 168 -4.67 -17.38 27.61
CA MET A 168 -3.60 -17.16 26.64
C MET A 168 -4.19 -16.98 25.26
N THR A 169 -3.73 -15.97 24.53
CA THR A 169 -4.00 -15.77 23.10
C THR A 169 -2.66 -15.70 22.34
N PRO A 170 -2.56 -16.39 21.17
CA PRO A 170 -1.30 -16.50 20.45
C PRO A 170 -1.04 -15.28 19.57
N LEU A 171 0.23 -14.90 19.38
CA LEU A 171 0.67 -13.91 18.40
C LEU A 171 1.52 -14.62 17.34
N TYR A 172 0.98 -14.75 16.15
CA TYR A 172 1.65 -15.39 15.01
C TYR A 172 2.36 -14.37 14.12
N SER A 173 3.45 -14.79 13.50
CA SER A 173 4.09 -14.07 12.41
C SER A 173 3.40 -14.36 11.07
N ASP A 174 3.83 -13.64 10.04
CA ASP A 174 3.35 -13.73 8.66
C ASP A 174 3.54 -15.12 8.01
N ASP A 175 4.57 -15.85 8.44
CA ASP A 175 4.86 -17.24 8.07
C ASP A 175 4.09 -18.29 8.89
N GLY A 176 3.27 -17.85 9.85
CA GLY A 176 2.46 -18.70 10.73
C GLY A 176 3.19 -19.23 11.96
N ALA A 177 4.45 -18.81 12.23
CA ALA A 177 5.17 -19.22 13.42
C ALA A 177 4.68 -18.45 14.66
N LEU A 178 4.55 -19.15 15.80
CA LEU A 178 4.20 -18.53 17.08
C LEU A 178 5.35 -17.67 17.60
N SER A 179 5.14 -16.39 17.77
CA SER A 179 6.15 -15.39 18.13
C SER A 179 6.05 -14.93 19.58
N SER A 180 4.85 -14.91 20.13
CA SER A 180 4.58 -14.45 21.49
C SER A 180 3.22 -14.93 21.98
N LEU A 181 2.93 -14.65 23.25
CA LEU A 181 1.62 -14.87 23.88
C LEU A 181 1.17 -13.60 24.59
N GLN A 182 -0.14 -13.33 24.57
CA GLN A 182 -0.76 -12.40 25.50
C GLN A 182 -1.49 -13.18 26.58
N TYR A 183 -1.21 -12.87 27.83
CA TYR A 183 -1.91 -13.41 29.00
C TYR A 183 -2.96 -12.45 29.48
N ILE A 184 -4.14 -12.94 29.80
CA ILE A 184 -5.25 -12.16 30.34
C ILE A 184 -5.70 -12.84 31.64
N ASN A 185 -5.68 -12.10 32.74
CA ASN A 185 -6.14 -12.62 34.02
C ASN A 185 -7.66 -12.45 34.21
N ASP A 186 -8.19 -12.96 35.30
CA ASP A 186 -9.62 -12.95 35.64
C ASP A 186 -10.26 -11.55 35.64
N VAL A 187 -9.46 -10.52 36.00
CA VAL A 187 -9.91 -9.11 36.03
C VAL A 187 -9.62 -8.34 34.72
N GLY A 188 -9.19 -9.06 33.66
CA GLY A 188 -8.98 -8.47 32.34
C GLY A 188 -7.63 -7.75 32.14
N ARG A 189 -6.67 -7.87 33.08
CA ARG A 189 -5.33 -7.31 32.89
C ARG A 189 -4.58 -8.11 31.84
N LYS A 190 -4.11 -7.43 30.79
CA LYS A 190 -3.39 -7.99 29.65
C LYS A 190 -1.88 -7.78 29.81
N LEU A 191 -1.09 -8.82 29.59
CA LEU A 191 0.38 -8.78 29.63
C LEU A 191 0.94 -9.63 28.50
N PHE A 192 1.90 -9.12 27.77
CA PHE A 192 2.64 -9.93 26.80
C PHE A 192 3.72 -10.78 27.46
N HIS A 193 4.06 -11.90 26.85
CA HIS A 193 5.21 -12.69 27.25
C HIS A 193 6.49 -11.86 27.12
N THR A 194 7.28 -11.84 28.21
CA THR A 194 8.47 -10.97 28.28
C THR A 194 9.51 -11.35 27.21
N GLY A 195 9.90 -10.37 26.40
CA GLY A 195 10.88 -10.54 25.32
C GLY A 195 10.32 -11.10 24.02
N GLY A 196 9.03 -11.44 23.95
CA GLY A 196 8.36 -11.88 22.72
C GLY A 196 8.17 -10.75 21.72
N ALA A 197 8.17 -11.07 20.43
CA ALA A 197 7.87 -10.12 19.37
C ALA A 197 6.37 -9.86 19.30
N THR A 198 5.97 -8.58 19.22
CA THR A 198 4.56 -8.17 19.13
C THR A 198 4.25 -7.33 17.90
N SER A 199 5.22 -6.56 17.40
CA SER A 199 5.05 -5.70 16.23
C SER A 199 4.87 -6.55 14.96
N GLY A 200 3.83 -6.26 14.19
CA GLY A 200 3.47 -7.02 12.99
C GLY A 200 2.90 -8.41 13.27
N LYS A 201 2.67 -8.78 14.56
CA LYS A 201 2.12 -10.07 14.94
C LYS A 201 0.61 -9.97 15.15
N PHE A 202 -0.09 -11.05 14.83
CA PHE A 202 -1.55 -11.10 14.84
C PHE A 202 -2.08 -12.50 15.14
N TRP A 203 -3.37 -12.59 15.36
CA TRP A 203 -4.12 -13.84 15.36
C TRP A 203 -5.45 -13.62 14.65
N ILE A 204 -5.90 -14.58 13.85
CA ILE A 204 -7.19 -14.52 13.15
C ILE A 204 -8.16 -15.49 13.82
N ILE A 205 -9.32 -14.98 14.26
CA ILE A 205 -10.47 -15.77 14.67
C ILE A 205 -11.35 -16.01 13.44
N GLY A 206 -11.72 -17.25 13.19
CA GLY A 206 -12.52 -17.66 12.04
C GLY A 206 -11.71 -17.89 10.75
N GLU A 207 -12.38 -18.35 9.71
CA GLU A 207 -11.80 -18.52 8.37
C GLU A 207 -12.10 -17.29 7.52
N VAL A 208 -11.08 -16.82 6.78
CA VAL A 208 -11.23 -15.63 5.93
C VAL A 208 -12.12 -15.95 4.75
N GLY A 209 -13.28 -15.30 4.72
CA GLY A 209 -14.29 -15.42 3.69
C GLY A 209 -14.48 -14.11 2.90
N HIS A 210 -15.74 -13.71 2.70
CA HIS A 210 -16.08 -12.50 1.94
C HIS A 210 -15.51 -11.23 2.56
N SER A 211 -15.67 -11.06 3.87
CA SER A 211 -15.16 -9.92 4.63
C SER A 211 -14.12 -10.36 5.65
N LEU A 212 -13.11 -9.52 5.89
CA LEU A 212 -12.11 -9.68 6.94
C LEU A 212 -12.10 -8.41 7.80
N TYR A 213 -12.32 -8.58 9.09
CA TYR A 213 -12.20 -7.48 10.04
C TYR A 213 -10.82 -7.43 10.65
N VAL A 214 -10.38 -6.24 11.06
CA VAL A 214 -9.15 -6.04 11.85
C VAL A 214 -9.50 -5.19 13.05
N ALA A 215 -9.21 -5.67 14.24
CA ALA A 215 -9.50 -5.01 15.52
C ALA A 215 -8.28 -5.04 16.46
N GLU A 216 -8.27 -4.16 17.46
CA GLU A 216 -7.16 -4.10 18.41
C GLU A 216 -7.15 -5.30 19.35
N GLY A 217 -8.27 -5.58 20.01
CA GLY A 217 -8.34 -6.47 21.15
C GLY A 217 -8.98 -7.83 20.87
N TYR A 218 -8.62 -8.84 21.67
CA TYR A 218 -9.19 -10.18 21.58
C TYR A 218 -10.71 -10.20 21.82
N ALA A 219 -11.21 -9.49 22.84
CA ALA A 219 -12.65 -9.47 23.11
C ALA A 219 -13.43 -8.80 21.96
N THR A 220 -12.90 -7.69 21.45
CA THR A 220 -13.46 -6.98 20.30
C THR A 220 -13.56 -7.90 19.08
N ALA A 221 -12.47 -8.61 18.75
CA ALA A 221 -12.42 -9.52 17.61
C ALA A 221 -13.36 -10.73 17.76
N ALA A 222 -13.43 -11.32 18.96
CA ALA A 222 -14.37 -12.42 19.26
C ALA A 222 -15.82 -11.96 19.09
N THR A 223 -16.16 -10.78 19.61
CA THR A 223 -17.52 -10.22 19.47
C THR A 223 -17.87 -9.95 18.00
N ILE A 224 -16.95 -9.40 17.22
CA ILE A 224 -17.14 -9.17 15.78
C ILE A 224 -17.42 -10.51 15.07
N TYR A 225 -16.60 -11.53 15.35
CA TYR A 225 -16.78 -12.85 14.76
C TYR A 225 -18.12 -13.48 15.16
N GLU A 226 -18.53 -13.39 16.41
CA GLU A 226 -19.80 -13.93 16.90
C GLU A 226 -21.02 -13.21 16.31
N CYS A 227 -20.93 -11.88 16.11
CA CYS A 227 -22.00 -11.10 15.50
C CYS A 227 -22.14 -11.29 13.99
N THR A 228 -21.01 -11.47 13.27
CA THR A 228 -21.01 -11.42 11.80
C THR A 228 -20.76 -12.78 11.14
N GLY A 229 -20.20 -13.75 11.86
CA GLY A 229 -19.68 -14.99 11.30
C GLY A 229 -18.44 -14.81 10.40
N GLN A 230 -17.91 -13.59 10.29
CA GLN A 230 -16.78 -13.26 9.43
C GLN A 230 -15.48 -13.18 10.24
N ALA A 231 -14.37 -13.59 9.62
CA ALA A 231 -13.06 -13.61 10.28
C ALA A 231 -12.65 -12.22 10.80
N CYS A 232 -11.98 -12.22 11.97
CA CYS A 232 -11.40 -11.01 12.54
C CYS A 232 -9.96 -11.22 12.97
N ALA A 233 -9.04 -10.39 12.46
CA ALA A 233 -7.64 -10.34 12.83
C ALA A 233 -7.44 -9.43 14.05
N ILE A 234 -6.75 -9.95 15.06
CA ILE A 234 -6.41 -9.24 16.30
C ILE A 234 -5.04 -8.61 16.14
N ALA A 235 -4.94 -7.30 16.30
CA ALA A 235 -3.69 -6.57 16.19
C ALA A 235 -2.95 -6.40 17.52
N TYR A 236 -3.60 -6.62 18.67
CA TYR A 236 -3.06 -6.56 20.03
C TYR A 236 -2.66 -5.17 20.54
N SER A 237 -2.57 -4.16 19.69
CA SER A 237 -2.40 -2.75 20.08
C SER A 237 -2.80 -1.80 18.96
N ALA A 238 -3.20 -0.58 19.29
CA ALA A 238 -3.62 0.43 18.33
C ALA A 238 -2.57 0.67 17.22
N SER A 239 -1.30 0.89 17.59
CA SER A 239 -0.23 1.14 16.60
C SER A 239 0.06 -0.07 15.69
N ASN A 240 -0.24 -1.28 16.14
CA ASN A 240 -0.03 -2.50 15.36
C ASN A 240 -1.16 -2.75 14.33
N ILE A 241 -2.32 -2.11 14.48
CA ILE A 241 -3.42 -2.21 13.49
C ILE A 241 -2.91 -1.86 12.09
N VAL A 242 -2.08 -0.82 11.95
CA VAL A 242 -1.53 -0.39 10.65
C VAL A 242 -0.68 -1.50 10.00
N HIS A 243 0.17 -2.17 10.79
CA HIS A 243 1.02 -3.25 10.28
C HIS A 243 0.20 -4.49 9.89
N VAL A 244 -0.75 -4.87 10.74
CA VAL A 244 -1.63 -6.03 10.49
C VAL A 244 -2.52 -5.77 9.28
N ALA A 245 -3.14 -4.59 9.18
CA ALA A 245 -3.99 -4.22 8.06
C ALA A 245 -3.24 -4.26 6.71
N ARG A 246 -2.01 -3.70 6.67
CA ARG A 246 -1.15 -3.77 5.49
C ARG A 246 -0.85 -5.21 5.09
N PHE A 247 -0.44 -6.05 6.05
CA PHE A 247 -0.19 -7.46 5.80
C PHE A 247 -1.44 -8.20 5.29
N MET A 248 -2.62 -7.95 5.88
CA MET A 248 -3.88 -8.55 5.42
C MET A 248 -4.20 -8.14 3.97
N ARG A 249 -3.98 -6.86 3.63
CA ARG A 249 -4.17 -6.36 2.27
C ARG A 249 -3.19 -7.00 1.28
N GLU A 250 -1.93 -7.13 1.65
CA GLU A 250 -0.91 -7.79 0.82
C GLU A 250 -1.22 -9.28 0.60
N ARG A 251 -1.65 -9.97 1.66
CA ARG A 251 -1.92 -11.41 1.62
C ARG A 251 -3.19 -11.77 0.84
N TYR A 252 -4.28 -11.01 1.04
CA TYR A 252 -5.60 -11.35 0.48
C TYR A 252 -5.97 -10.52 -0.77
N GLY A 253 -5.14 -9.57 -1.14
CA GLY A 253 -5.32 -8.76 -2.35
C GLY A 253 -6.33 -7.63 -2.19
N ILE A 254 -6.43 -6.80 -3.24
CA ILE A 254 -7.25 -5.59 -3.24
C ILE A 254 -8.76 -5.88 -3.33
N ALA A 255 -9.14 -7.01 -3.88
CA ALA A 255 -10.54 -7.45 -3.98
C ALA A 255 -11.14 -7.90 -2.64
N GLN A 256 -10.28 -8.24 -1.64
CA GLN A 256 -10.75 -8.60 -0.32
C GLN A 256 -11.39 -7.42 0.38
N GLN A 257 -12.64 -7.56 0.79
CA GLN A 257 -13.28 -6.58 1.65
C GLN A 257 -12.65 -6.62 3.04
N ILE A 258 -11.93 -5.55 3.40
CA ILE A 258 -11.34 -5.39 4.74
C ILE A 258 -12.06 -4.25 5.46
N VAL A 259 -12.38 -4.47 6.73
CA VAL A 259 -13.02 -3.48 7.60
C VAL A 259 -12.13 -3.29 8.83
N ILE A 260 -11.68 -2.07 9.05
CA ILE A 260 -10.93 -1.71 10.26
C ILE A 260 -11.95 -1.28 11.32
N VAL A 261 -11.90 -1.92 12.48
CA VAL A 261 -12.75 -1.58 13.63
C VAL A 261 -11.86 -0.94 14.69
N GLY A 262 -12.01 0.38 14.85
CA GLY A 262 -11.24 1.17 15.81
C GLY A 262 -11.97 1.30 17.14
N ASP A 263 -11.19 1.37 18.23
CA ASP A 263 -11.73 1.68 19.56
C ASP A 263 -12.00 3.19 19.66
N ASN A 264 -13.11 3.56 20.27
CA ASN A 264 -13.47 4.96 20.55
C ASN A 264 -12.99 5.32 21.96
N ASP A 265 -11.71 5.61 22.10
CA ASP A 265 -11.09 5.99 23.38
C ASP A 265 -11.01 7.53 23.56
N GLU A 266 -11.03 7.98 24.82
CA GLU A 266 -10.96 9.42 25.15
C GLU A 266 -9.66 10.09 24.71
N SER A 267 -8.59 9.32 24.52
CA SER A 267 -7.29 9.82 24.07
C SER A 267 -7.22 10.05 22.56
N GLY A 268 -8.16 9.47 21.79
CA GLY A 268 -8.17 9.49 20.34
C GLY A 268 -7.07 8.60 19.69
N THR A 269 -6.38 7.79 20.49
CA THR A 269 -5.27 6.98 20.00
C THR A 269 -5.76 5.82 19.13
N GLY A 270 -6.80 5.11 19.58
CA GLY A 270 -7.42 4.02 18.82
C GLY A 270 -7.97 4.50 17.48
N GLN A 271 -8.74 5.60 17.50
CA GLN A 271 -9.31 6.22 16.30
C GLN A 271 -8.22 6.60 15.30
N LYS A 272 -7.17 7.29 15.76
CA LYS A 272 -6.07 7.77 14.90
C LYS A 272 -5.39 6.64 14.12
N TYR A 273 -5.03 5.54 14.79
CA TYR A 273 -4.36 4.42 14.12
C TYR A 273 -5.32 3.61 13.26
N ALA A 274 -6.59 3.49 13.63
CA ALA A 274 -7.60 2.86 12.81
C ALA A 274 -7.87 3.65 11.52
N GLU A 275 -7.98 4.99 11.59
CA GLU A 275 -8.09 5.89 10.43
C GLU A 275 -6.87 5.80 9.52
N GLN A 276 -5.66 5.80 10.11
CA GLN A 276 -4.42 5.63 9.35
C GLN A 276 -4.42 4.30 8.61
N ALA A 277 -4.75 3.20 9.28
CA ALA A 277 -4.79 1.87 8.69
C ALA A 277 -5.82 1.78 7.57
N ALA A 278 -7.05 2.27 7.80
CA ALA A 278 -8.11 2.26 6.81
C ALA A 278 -7.75 3.07 5.57
N THR A 279 -7.18 4.26 5.75
CA THR A 279 -6.72 5.13 4.65
C THR A 279 -5.60 4.47 3.85
N GLU A 280 -4.61 3.88 4.53
CA GLU A 280 -3.43 3.31 3.87
C GLU A 280 -3.77 2.11 2.97
N ILE A 281 -4.72 1.26 3.40
CA ILE A 281 -5.09 0.05 2.65
C ILE A 281 -6.41 0.17 1.88
N GLY A 282 -7.08 1.34 1.92
CA GLY A 282 -8.40 1.58 1.35
C GLY A 282 -9.46 0.64 1.91
N ALA A 283 -9.48 0.52 3.20
CA ALA A 283 -10.48 -0.25 3.90
C ALA A 283 -11.60 0.64 4.44
N ARG A 284 -12.77 0.07 4.64
CA ARG A 284 -13.83 0.72 5.39
C ARG A 284 -13.43 0.83 6.86
N LEU A 285 -13.68 1.99 7.46
CA LEU A 285 -13.49 2.26 8.89
C LEU A 285 -14.83 2.19 9.60
N VAL A 286 -14.85 1.53 10.75
CA VAL A 286 -15.98 1.54 11.69
C VAL A 286 -15.43 1.89 13.08
N ILE A 287 -16.03 2.89 13.71
CA ILE A 287 -15.75 3.27 15.10
C ILE A 287 -17.09 3.27 15.83
N PRO A 288 -17.24 2.54 16.94
CA PRO A 288 -18.47 2.58 17.74
C PRO A 288 -18.80 4.01 18.16
N PRO A 289 -20.07 4.45 18.12
CA PRO A 289 -20.43 5.82 18.46
C PRO A 289 -20.39 6.14 19.96
N ILE A 290 -20.25 5.12 20.81
CA ILE A 290 -20.06 5.29 22.27
C ILE A 290 -18.59 5.16 22.64
N ILE A 291 -18.18 5.70 23.78
CA ILE A 291 -16.83 5.49 24.34
C ILE A 291 -16.66 4.00 24.67
N GLY A 292 -15.56 3.41 24.21
CA GLY A 292 -15.21 2.01 24.39
C GLY A 292 -14.93 1.30 23.07
N ASP A 293 -14.90 -0.02 23.11
CA ASP A 293 -14.66 -0.87 21.95
C ASP A 293 -15.99 -1.48 21.41
N ALA A 294 -15.90 -2.27 20.33
CA ALA A 294 -17.08 -2.91 19.75
C ALA A 294 -17.71 -3.96 20.70
N ASN A 295 -16.95 -4.56 21.62
CA ASN A 295 -17.51 -5.44 22.64
C ASN A 295 -18.35 -4.63 23.65
N ASP A 296 -17.85 -3.48 24.09
CA ASP A 296 -18.59 -2.60 25.00
C ASP A 296 -19.90 -2.10 24.35
N TYR A 297 -19.84 -1.77 23.04
CA TYR A 297 -21.01 -1.37 22.26
C TYR A 297 -22.09 -2.48 22.19
N ALA A 298 -21.66 -3.72 21.91
CA ALA A 298 -22.56 -4.87 21.87
C ALA A 298 -23.13 -5.19 23.26
N GLN A 299 -22.31 -5.14 24.33
CA GLN A 299 -22.78 -5.39 25.70
C GLN A 299 -23.76 -4.32 26.20
N ALA A 300 -23.68 -3.10 25.69
CA ALA A 300 -24.66 -2.05 25.94
C ALA A 300 -26.01 -2.30 25.23
N GLY A 301 -26.16 -3.41 24.48
CA GLY A 301 -27.37 -3.79 23.79
C GLY A 301 -27.60 -3.12 22.45
N HIS A 302 -26.58 -2.50 21.87
CA HIS A 302 -26.67 -1.88 20.56
C HIS A 302 -26.46 -2.90 19.42
N ASP A 303 -27.04 -2.63 18.25
CA ASP A 303 -26.89 -3.45 17.06
C ASP A 303 -25.51 -3.29 16.42
N LEU A 304 -24.56 -4.10 16.88
CA LEU A 304 -23.22 -4.14 16.32
C LEU A 304 -23.22 -4.74 14.90
N ALA A 305 -24.06 -5.73 14.61
CA ALA A 305 -24.11 -6.34 13.29
C ALA A 305 -24.54 -5.32 12.22
N GLY A 306 -25.58 -4.53 12.51
CA GLY A 306 -26.01 -3.43 11.63
C GLY A 306 -24.98 -2.32 11.50
N LEU A 307 -24.22 -1.99 12.56
CA LEU A 307 -23.12 -1.03 12.50
C LEU A 307 -21.98 -1.52 11.61
N LEU A 308 -21.61 -2.80 11.74
CA LEU A 308 -20.53 -3.43 10.99
C LEU A 308 -20.91 -3.70 9.53
N ASN A 309 -22.17 -4.01 9.25
CA ASN A 309 -22.73 -4.27 7.93
C ASN A 309 -23.99 -3.44 7.72
N PRO A 310 -23.87 -2.10 7.54
CA PRO A 310 -25.06 -1.31 7.22
C PRO A 310 -25.66 -1.83 5.91
N PRO A 311 -26.99 -1.90 5.80
CA PRO A 311 -27.65 -2.25 4.55
C PRO A 311 -27.09 -1.39 3.43
N SER A 312 -26.57 -1.99 2.37
CA SER A 312 -26.19 -1.28 1.15
C SER A 312 -27.37 -1.30 0.20
N ASP A 313 -27.52 -0.27 -0.64
CA ASP A 313 -28.49 -0.28 -1.74
C ASP A 313 -28.20 -1.43 -2.74
N ASP A 314 -27.06 -2.12 -2.61
CA ASP A 314 -26.61 -3.29 -3.37
C ASP A 314 -26.97 -4.64 -2.69
N ASP A 315 -27.75 -4.67 -1.61
CA ASP A 315 -28.05 -5.90 -0.84
C ASP A 315 -28.91 -6.93 -1.59
N GLU A 316 -29.49 -6.58 -2.74
CA GLU A 316 -30.06 -7.57 -3.68
C GLU A 316 -29.02 -8.11 -4.65
N TRP A 317 -28.04 -8.88 -4.12
CA TRP A 317 -27.04 -9.55 -4.95
C TRP A 317 -27.63 -10.55 -5.95
N LEU A 318 -28.81 -11.12 -5.62
CA LEU A 318 -29.55 -12.03 -6.49
C LEU A 318 -30.86 -11.39 -6.90
N ILE A 319 -31.07 -11.27 -8.22
CA ILE A 319 -32.33 -10.84 -8.82
C ILE A 319 -33.00 -12.05 -9.46
N HIS A 320 -34.31 -12.19 -9.31
CA HIS A 320 -35.06 -13.29 -9.94
C HIS A 320 -34.90 -13.20 -11.48
N ALA A 321 -34.69 -14.33 -12.15
CA ALA A 321 -34.40 -14.36 -13.59
C ALA A 321 -35.52 -13.73 -14.44
N ASP A 322 -36.78 -13.88 -14.06
CA ASP A 322 -37.91 -13.27 -14.75
C ASP A 322 -37.90 -11.74 -14.62
N GLU A 323 -37.51 -11.21 -13.48
CA GLU A 323 -37.36 -9.76 -13.28
C GLU A 323 -36.15 -9.23 -14.04
N PHE A 324 -34.99 -9.89 -13.93
CA PHE A 324 -33.77 -9.54 -14.65
C PHE A 324 -33.95 -9.49 -16.16
N SER A 325 -34.80 -10.35 -16.72
CA SER A 325 -35.04 -10.46 -18.16
C SER A 325 -36.17 -9.57 -18.69
N GLN A 326 -36.95 -8.89 -17.83
CA GLN A 326 -38.09 -8.07 -18.26
C GLN A 326 -37.72 -6.79 -19.01
N GLN A 327 -36.52 -6.26 -18.79
CA GLN A 327 -36.08 -5.05 -19.47
C GLN A 327 -34.97 -5.36 -20.47
N PRO A 328 -35.09 -4.92 -21.74
CA PRO A 328 -33.99 -5.03 -22.67
C PRO A 328 -32.82 -4.17 -22.19
N ALA A 329 -31.63 -4.79 -22.04
CA ALA A 329 -30.41 -4.09 -21.73
C ALA A 329 -29.55 -3.94 -23.02
N PRO A 330 -29.83 -2.94 -23.87
CA PRO A 330 -29.05 -2.76 -25.10
C PRO A 330 -27.59 -2.42 -24.72
N ILE A 331 -26.65 -3.00 -25.47
CA ILE A 331 -25.22 -2.68 -25.31
C ILE A 331 -25.04 -1.17 -25.52
N LYS A 332 -24.49 -0.51 -24.51
CA LYS A 332 -24.10 0.91 -24.59
C LYS A 332 -22.66 1.00 -25.11
N TRP A 333 -22.39 2.03 -25.89
CA TRP A 333 -21.11 2.21 -26.56
C TRP A 333 -20.54 3.59 -26.27
N LEU A 334 -19.25 3.66 -26.00
CA LEU A 334 -18.48 4.91 -26.06
C LEU A 334 -18.09 5.22 -27.50
N VAL A 335 -17.64 4.21 -28.24
CA VAL A 335 -17.49 4.25 -29.70
C VAL A 335 -18.23 3.04 -30.26
N LYS A 336 -19.29 3.29 -31.05
CA LYS A 336 -20.16 2.23 -31.57
C LYS A 336 -19.35 1.12 -32.24
N ASP A 337 -19.63 -0.12 -31.86
CA ASP A 337 -19.00 -1.36 -32.31
C ASP A 337 -17.53 -1.54 -31.88
N TRP A 338 -16.85 -0.52 -31.34
CA TRP A 338 -15.42 -0.55 -31.01
C TRP A 338 -15.10 -0.46 -29.53
N VAL A 339 -15.77 0.40 -28.79
CA VAL A 339 -15.52 0.62 -27.36
C VAL A 339 -16.84 0.57 -26.63
N GLN A 340 -17.11 -0.57 -25.99
CA GLN A 340 -18.30 -0.76 -25.18
C GLN A 340 -18.18 0.04 -23.86
N ASP A 341 -19.30 0.59 -23.40
CA ASP A 341 -19.41 1.25 -22.11
C ASP A 341 -19.40 0.22 -20.97
N GLN A 342 -18.75 0.55 -19.85
CA GLN A 342 -18.59 -0.33 -18.69
C GLN A 342 -17.95 -1.68 -19.06
N ALA A 343 -16.94 -1.68 -19.92
CA ALA A 343 -16.27 -2.88 -20.41
C ALA A 343 -14.76 -2.86 -20.13
N PHE A 344 -14.21 -4.05 -19.94
CA PHE A 344 -12.75 -4.25 -19.86
C PHE A 344 -12.22 -4.58 -21.26
N ILE A 345 -11.39 -3.67 -21.80
CA ILE A 345 -10.94 -3.68 -23.17
C ILE A 345 -9.41 -3.80 -23.23
N MET A 346 -8.88 -4.58 -24.15
CA MET A 346 -7.45 -4.65 -24.38
C MET A 346 -7.10 -4.29 -25.82
N VAL A 347 -6.13 -3.40 -25.99
CA VAL A 347 -5.46 -3.11 -27.26
C VAL A 347 -4.05 -3.69 -27.21
N HIS A 348 -3.77 -4.64 -28.08
CA HIS A 348 -2.49 -5.35 -28.11
C HIS A 348 -1.82 -5.30 -29.49
N GLY A 349 -0.50 -5.55 -29.51
CA GLY A 349 0.30 -5.57 -30.74
C GLY A 349 1.79 -5.33 -30.45
N PRO A 350 2.69 -5.46 -31.45
CA PRO A 350 4.12 -5.32 -31.26
C PRO A 350 4.52 -3.88 -30.87
N SER A 351 5.69 -3.75 -30.24
CA SER A 351 6.26 -2.42 -29.94
C SER A 351 6.47 -1.62 -31.23
N GLY A 352 6.14 -0.32 -31.21
CA GLY A 352 6.22 0.52 -32.42
C GLY A 352 5.10 0.34 -33.43
N GLY A 353 4.14 -0.59 -33.19
CA GLY A 353 3.06 -0.92 -34.14
C GLY A 353 1.93 0.10 -34.25
N GLY A 354 1.96 1.23 -33.57
CA GLY A 354 0.92 2.26 -33.67
C GLY A 354 -0.17 2.22 -32.58
N LYS A 355 -0.09 1.30 -31.60
CA LYS A 355 -1.11 1.14 -30.54
C LYS A 355 -1.47 2.44 -29.82
N THR A 356 -0.46 3.16 -29.31
CA THR A 356 -0.66 4.44 -28.62
C THR A 356 -1.35 5.48 -29.51
N PHE A 357 -1.05 5.53 -30.81
CA PHE A 357 -1.74 6.44 -31.74
C PHE A 357 -3.21 6.09 -31.91
N PHE A 358 -3.50 4.80 -32.06
CA PHE A 358 -4.88 4.29 -32.14
C PHE A 358 -5.67 4.60 -30.85
N VAL A 359 -5.09 4.28 -29.69
CA VAL A 359 -5.76 4.51 -28.40
C VAL A 359 -5.93 6.00 -28.11
N LEU A 360 -4.95 6.84 -28.47
CA LEU A 360 -5.06 8.30 -28.35
C LEU A 360 -6.14 8.86 -29.30
N ASP A 361 -6.27 8.34 -30.51
CA ASP A 361 -7.30 8.79 -31.47
C ASP A 361 -8.70 8.55 -30.89
N ILE A 362 -8.95 7.36 -30.33
CA ILE A 362 -10.20 7.03 -29.63
C ILE A 362 -10.40 7.88 -28.37
N ALA A 363 -9.40 7.94 -27.49
CA ALA A 363 -9.48 8.66 -26.22
C ALA A 363 -9.72 10.17 -26.43
N ASN A 364 -8.99 10.77 -27.38
CA ASN A 364 -9.15 12.18 -27.75
C ASN A 364 -10.54 12.45 -28.34
N THR A 365 -11.05 11.55 -29.17
CA THR A 365 -12.39 11.70 -29.79
C THR A 365 -13.47 11.69 -28.71
N ILE A 366 -13.43 10.75 -27.76
CA ILE A 366 -14.37 10.69 -26.65
C ILE A 366 -14.28 11.96 -25.78
N ALA A 367 -13.05 12.40 -25.46
CA ALA A 367 -12.80 13.54 -24.59
C ALA A 367 -13.14 14.91 -25.23
N SER A 368 -13.16 15.01 -26.56
CA SER A 368 -13.41 16.25 -27.29
C SER A 368 -14.85 16.44 -27.71
N SER A 369 -15.75 15.56 -27.35
CA SER A 369 -17.17 15.60 -27.72
C SER A 369 -17.42 15.59 -29.23
N LEU A 370 -16.49 14.99 -30.00
CA LEU A 370 -16.77 14.75 -31.42
C LEU A 370 -17.87 13.69 -31.57
N PRO A 371 -18.82 13.87 -32.50
CA PRO A 371 -19.98 12.97 -32.60
C PRO A 371 -19.64 11.59 -33.17
N GLU A 372 -18.52 11.50 -33.90
CA GLU A 372 -18.13 10.30 -34.63
C GLU A 372 -16.62 10.06 -34.57
N TRP A 373 -16.26 8.77 -34.56
CA TRP A 373 -14.91 8.26 -34.79
C TRP A 373 -14.93 7.37 -36.04
N LYS A 374 -14.29 7.81 -37.13
CA LYS A 374 -14.17 7.03 -38.38
C LYS A 374 -15.53 6.42 -38.83
N GLY A 375 -16.60 7.22 -38.83
CA GLY A 375 -17.96 6.80 -39.21
C GLY A 375 -18.74 6.04 -38.10
N HIS A 376 -18.16 5.84 -36.91
CA HIS A 376 -18.83 5.21 -35.76
C HIS A 376 -19.28 6.28 -34.77
N LYS A 377 -20.55 6.23 -34.37
CA LYS A 377 -21.13 7.16 -33.37
C LYS A 377 -20.36 7.10 -32.04
N VAL A 378 -20.07 8.28 -31.47
CA VAL A 378 -19.36 8.42 -30.19
C VAL A 378 -20.30 8.95 -29.12
N THR A 379 -20.21 8.36 -27.92
CA THR A 379 -20.76 8.92 -26.70
C THR A 379 -19.63 9.64 -25.96
N PRO A 380 -19.65 10.98 -25.90
CA PRO A 380 -18.55 11.73 -25.29
C PRO A 380 -18.53 11.63 -23.78
N GLY A 381 -17.40 11.97 -23.19
CA GLY A 381 -17.24 12.06 -21.75
C GLY A 381 -15.79 12.27 -21.31
N THR A 382 -15.62 12.41 -20.01
CA THR A 382 -14.30 12.56 -19.39
C THR A 382 -13.45 11.31 -19.59
N VAL A 383 -12.17 11.49 -19.95
CA VAL A 383 -11.19 10.42 -20.12
C VAL A 383 -10.03 10.62 -19.15
N VAL A 384 -9.64 9.55 -18.47
CA VAL A 384 -8.39 9.49 -17.70
C VAL A 384 -7.38 8.66 -18.48
N TYR A 385 -6.24 9.24 -18.80
CA TYR A 385 -5.15 8.59 -19.53
C TYR A 385 -3.96 8.37 -18.59
N LEU A 386 -3.79 7.15 -18.14
CA LEU A 386 -2.67 6.75 -17.29
C LEU A 386 -1.47 6.41 -18.20
N ALA A 387 -0.55 7.37 -18.33
CA ALA A 387 0.65 7.24 -19.13
C ALA A 387 1.83 6.73 -18.31
N GLY A 388 2.35 5.56 -18.63
CA GLY A 388 3.50 4.96 -17.92
C GLY A 388 4.84 5.42 -18.48
N GLU A 389 4.89 5.94 -19.70
CA GLU A 389 6.13 6.38 -20.38
C GLU A 389 5.82 7.39 -21.49
N GLY A 390 6.90 7.99 -22.02
CA GLY A 390 6.79 8.80 -23.24
C GLY A 390 6.07 10.14 -23.12
N HIS A 391 6.02 10.77 -21.94
CA HIS A 391 5.29 12.02 -21.68
C HIS A 391 5.65 13.18 -22.64
N HIS A 392 6.92 13.29 -23.07
CA HIS A 392 7.31 14.30 -24.06
C HIS A 392 6.60 14.08 -25.41
N GLY A 393 6.67 12.85 -25.92
CA GLY A 393 6.01 12.47 -27.16
C GLY A 393 4.49 12.52 -27.05
N LEU A 394 3.91 12.23 -25.89
CA LEU A 394 2.47 12.28 -25.67
C LEU A 394 1.91 13.70 -25.81
N ARG A 395 2.62 14.71 -25.30
CA ARG A 395 2.23 16.13 -25.45
C ARG A 395 2.13 16.53 -26.92
N SER A 396 3.15 16.24 -27.72
CA SER A 396 3.15 16.57 -29.15
C SER A 396 2.10 15.78 -29.93
N ARG A 397 1.84 14.53 -29.58
CA ARG A 397 0.77 13.71 -30.20
C ARG A 397 -0.61 14.28 -29.93
N ILE A 398 -0.90 14.67 -28.68
CA ILE A 398 -2.17 15.31 -28.32
C ILE A 398 -2.32 16.67 -29.01
N ALA A 399 -1.26 17.50 -29.05
CA ALA A 399 -1.30 18.82 -29.70
C ALA A 399 -1.53 18.69 -31.22
N ALA A 400 -0.82 17.76 -31.87
CA ALA A 400 -1.00 17.49 -33.30
C ALA A 400 -2.41 16.98 -33.62
N TRP A 401 -2.94 16.05 -32.77
CA TRP A 401 -4.30 15.55 -32.94
C TRP A 401 -5.35 16.64 -32.78
N LYS A 402 -5.21 17.51 -31.77
CA LYS A 402 -6.11 18.66 -31.57
C LYS A 402 -6.09 19.61 -32.77
N GLN A 403 -4.90 19.93 -33.27
CA GLN A 403 -4.75 20.81 -34.42
C GLN A 403 -5.37 20.19 -35.68
N TYR A 404 -5.09 18.91 -35.94
CA TYR A 404 -5.61 18.20 -37.11
C TYR A 404 -7.15 18.13 -37.13
N ASN A 405 -7.76 17.83 -35.99
CA ASN A 405 -9.21 17.71 -35.85
C ASN A 405 -9.90 19.02 -35.46
N GLN A 406 -9.18 20.16 -35.43
CA GLN A 406 -9.68 21.50 -35.08
C GLN A 406 -10.37 21.57 -33.71
N VAL A 407 -9.86 20.81 -32.73
CA VAL A 407 -10.39 20.75 -31.39
C VAL A 407 -9.65 21.72 -30.48
N SER A 408 -10.39 22.65 -29.85
CA SER A 408 -9.81 23.62 -28.89
C SER A 408 -9.74 23.11 -27.47
N GLN A 409 -10.71 22.31 -27.01
CA GLN A 409 -10.82 21.82 -25.64
C GLN A 409 -11.10 20.32 -25.63
N MET A 410 -10.59 19.64 -24.57
CA MET A 410 -10.83 18.24 -24.34
C MET A 410 -10.98 17.99 -22.83
N ASN A 411 -11.91 17.14 -22.45
CA ASN A 411 -12.07 16.71 -21.06
C ASN A 411 -11.24 15.45 -20.81
N MET A 412 -9.91 15.58 -20.87
CA MET A 412 -8.96 14.49 -20.66
C MET A 412 -7.90 14.85 -19.62
N TYR A 413 -7.70 13.96 -18.66
CA TYR A 413 -6.70 14.06 -17.60
C TYR A 413 -5.59 13.04 -17.81
N VAL A 414 -4.33 13.48 -17.83
CA VAL A 414 -3.16 12.62 -18.08
C VAL A 414 -2.35 12.48 -16.81
N SER A 415 -1.98 11.25 -16.44
CA SER A 415 -1.13 11.01 -15.28
C SER A 415 0.28 11.60 -15.49
N ARG A 416 0.89 12.10 -14.41
CA ARG A 416 2.26 12.66 -14.47
C ARG A 416 3.34 11.59 -14.54
N HIS A 417 3.06 10.41 -14.04
CA HIS A 417 3.95 9.23 -14.01
C HIS A 417 3.12 7.96 -13.84
N GLY A 418 3.72 6.79 -14.07
CA GLY A 418 3.13 5.49 -13.78
C GLY A 418 3.12 5.16 -12.28
N CYS A 419 2.42 4.11 -11.93
CA CYS A 419 2.41 3.48 -10.61
C CYS A 419 2.07 1.99 -10.74
N ASP A 420 2.37 1.19 -9.74
CA ASP A 420 2.04 -0.23 -9.72
C ASP A 420 0.56 -0.42 -9.35
N LEU A 421 -0.33 -0.33 -10.34
CA LEU A 421 -1.78 -0.33 -10.14
C LEU A 421 -2.31 -1.61 -9.46
N ASN A 422 -1.63 -2.73 -9.66
CA ASN A 422 -1.98 -4.01 -9.01
C ASN A 422 -1.51 -4.11 -7.54
N THR A 423 -1.00 -3.02 -6.96
CA THR A 423 -0.70 -2.90 -5.53
C THR A 423 -1.72 -2.01 -4.84
N SER A 424 -1.88 -2.18 -3.52
CA SER A 424 -2.78 -1.32 -2.73
C SER A 424 -2.43 0.16 -2.86
N GLU A 425 -1.15 0.52 -2.75
CA GLU A 425 -0.67 1.90 -2.87
C GLU A 425 -0.98 2.50 -4.25
N GLY A 426 -0.63 1.79 -5.32
CA GLY A 426 -0.86 2.27 -6.69
C GLY A 426 -2.34 2.38 -7.01
N TYR A 427 -3.16 1.41 -6.59
CA TYR A 427 -4.61 1.45 -6.75
C TYR A 427 -5.23 2.65 -6.05
N HIS A 428 -4.91 2.88 -4.76
CA HIS A 428 -5.46 4.01 -4.01
C HIS A 428 -5.03 5.37 -4.57
N LYS A 429 -3.80 5.46 -5.07
CA LYS A 429 -3.32 6.66 -5.74
C LYS A 429 -4.18 7.01 -6.96
N VAL A 430 -4.51 6.03 -7.79
CA VAL A 430 -5.40 6.23 -8.95
C VAL A 430 -6.81 6.55 -8.48
N LEU A 431 -7.38 5.74 -7.57
CA LEU A 431 -8.72 5.91 -7.01
C LEU A 431 -8.94 7.34 -6.49
N GLU A 432 -8.07 7.79 -5.57
CA GLU A 432 -8.16 9.13 -4.98
C GLU A 432 -7.92 10.26 -5.97
N SER A 433 -7.10 10.03 -6.99
CA SER A 433 -6.88 11.01 -8.05
C SER A 433 -8.12 11.17 -8.93
N VAL A 434 -8.78 10.06 -9.26
CA VAL A 434 -10.00 10.05 -10.07
C VAL A 434 -11.19 10.63 -9.30
N ARG A 435 -11.33 10.31 -8.01
CA ARG A 435 -12.38 10.88 -7.13
C ARG A 435 -12.34 12.40 -7.01
N LYS A 436 -11.18 13.03 -7.21
CA LYS A 436 -11.00 14.49 -7.15
C LYS A 436 -11.37 15.19 -8.46
N LEU A 437 -11.68 14.46 -9.52
CA LEU A 437 -12.09 15.05 -10.78
C LEU A 437 -13.50 15.64 -10.68
N PRO A 438 -13.79 16.72 -11.40
CA PRO A 438 -15.12 17.34 -11.37
C PRO A 438 -16.21 16.46 -11.98
N GLU A 439 -15.83 15.50 -12.81
CA GLU A 439 -16.75 14.58 -13.48
C GLU A 439 -16.17 13.16 -13.47
N THR A 440 -17.03 12.17 -13.30
CA THR A 440 -16.66 10.76 -13.36
C THR A 440 -16.21 10.38 -14.77
N PRO A 441 -15.06 9.72 -14.95
CA PRO A 441 -14.58 9.34 -16.28
C PRO A 441 -15.45 8.25 -16.89
N ARG A 442 -15.67 8.34 -18.20
CA ARG A 442 -16.31 7.30 -19.01
C ARG A 442 -15.31 6.26 -19.50
N LEU A 443 -14.04 6.64 -19.58
CA LEU A 443 -12.94 5.78 -20.01
C LEU A 443 -11.69 6.05 -19.18
N ILE A 444 -11.09 4.98 -18.68
CA ILE A 444 -9.74 4.99 -18.08
C ILE A 444 -8.82 4.19 -19.01
N VAL A 445 -7.81 4.84 -19.57
CA VAL A 445 -6.78 4.21 -20.41
C VAL A 445 -5.55 3.94 -19.58
N ILE A 446 -4.97 2.75 -19.71
CA ILE A 446 -3.71 2.33 -19.06
C ILE A 446 -2.70 2.00 -20.18
N ASP A 447 -1.73 2.89 -20.42
CA ASP A 447 -0.73 2.77 -21.49
C ASP A 447 0.70 2.86 -20.89
N THR A 448 1.38 1.73 -20.68
CA THR A 448 1.06 0.33 -21.02
C THR A 448 0.97 -0.54 -19.78
N LEU A 449 0.38 -1.74 -19.88
CA LEU A 449 0.28 -2.74 -18.81
C LEU A 449 1.59 -2.89 -18.03
N HIS A 450 2.70 -3.12 -18.73
CA HIS A 450 4.01 -3.34 -18.12
C HIS A 450 4.48 -2.21 -17.20
N ARG A 451 4.05 -0.97 -17.43
CA ARG A 451 4.41 0.22 -16.63
C ARG A 451 3.50 0.44 -15.42
N PHE A 452 2.44 -0.32 -15.33
CA PHE A 452 1.47 -0.26 -14.24
C PHE A 452 1.34 -1.59 -13.50
N LEU A 453 2.22 -2.57 -13.78
CA LEU A 453 2.20 -3.90 -13.22
C LEU A 453 3.48 -4.17 -12.42
N LYS A 454 3.34 -4.50 -11.15
CA LYS A 454 4.42 -5.05 -10.33
C LYS A 454 4.39 -6.58 -10.42
N GLY A 455 5.47 -7.17 -10.89
CA GLY A 455 5.63 -8.63 -11.01
C GLY A 455 5.71 -9.12 -12.45
N ASP A 456 5.64 -10.44 -12.64
CA ASP A 456 5.71 -11.06 -13.97
C ASP A 456 4.33 -11.05 -14.67
N GLU A 457 4.24 -10.39 -15.81
CA GLU A 457 3.01 -10.29 -16.62
C GLU A 457 2.48 -11.66 -17.11
N ASN A 458 3.32 -12.71 -17.11
CA ASN A 458 2.94 -14.07 -17.50
C ASN A 458 2.37 -14.89 -16.33
N SER A 459 2.53 -14.44 -15.10
CA SER A 459 1.95 -15.08 -13.91
C SER A 459 0.44 -14.90 -13.90
N SER A 460 -0.31 -16.00 -13.80
CA SER A 460 -1.78 -15.95 -13.69
C SER A 460 -2.24 -15.26 -12.40
N GLU A 461 -1.47 -15.38 -11.33
CA GLU A 461 -1.75 -14.71 -10.05
C GLU A 461 -1.60 -13.20 -10.18
N ILE A 462 -0.49 -12.75 -10.77
CA ILE A 462 -0.25 -11.31 -11.01
C ILE A 462 -1.26 -10.73 -11.99
N ALA A 463 -1.60 -11.46 -13.06
CA ALA A 463 -2.64 -11.06 -14.00
C ALA A 463 -3.99 -10.88 -13.30
N LYS A 464 -4.35 -11.79 -12.37
CA LYS A 464 -5.57 -11.69 -11.59
C LYS A 464 -5.60 -10.42 -10.75
N THR A 465 -4.52 -10.07 -10.05
CA THR A 465 -4.48 -8.83 -9.24
C THR A 465 -4.69 -7.57 -10.08
N MET A 466 -4.19 -7.54 -11.32
CA MET A 466 -4.42 -6.42 -12.23
C MET A 466 -5.85 -6.38 -12.76
N ILE A 467 -6.42 -7.53 -13.10
CA ILE A 467 -7.82 -7.64 -13.52
C ILE A 467 -8.75 -7.18 -12.40
N ASP A 468 -8.47 -7.60 -11.16
CA ASP A 468 -9.23 -7.20 -9.98
C ASP A 468 -9.16 -5.67 -9.77
N ALA A 469 -7.97 -5.06 -9.92
CA ALA A 469 -7.79 -3.61 -9.85
C ALA A 469 -8.61 -2.86 -10.90
N CYS A 470 -8.55 -3.32 -12.16
CA CYS A 470 -9.36 -2.75 -13.24
C CYS A 470 -10.85 -2.91 -12.97
N GLY A 471 -11.29 -4.10 -12.52
CA GLY A 471 -12.69 -4.37 -12.18
C GLY A 471 -13.22 -3.51 -11.04
N LEU A 472 -12.37 -3.22 -10.02
CA LEU A 472 -12.73 -2.30 -8.93
C LEU A 472 -12.91 -0.86 -9.44
N LEU A 473 -12.00 -0.35 -10.29
CA LEU A 473 -12.14 0.99 -10.91
C LEU A 473 -13.39 1.07 -11.78
N MET A 474 -13.68 0.02 -12.55
CA MET A 474 -14.87 -0.04 -13.40
C MET A 474 -16.16 0.07 -12.57
N ARG A 475 -16.26 -0.67 -11.48
CA ARG A 475 -17.43 -0.64 -10.58
C ARG A 475 -17.55 0.70 -9.85
N GLU A 476 -16.47 1.19 -9.26
CA GLU A 476 -16.46 2.45 -8.49
C GLU A 476 -16.93 3.65 -9.33
N PHE A 477 -16.51 3.71 -10.59
CA PHE A 477 -16.76 4.87 -11.44
C PHE A 477 -17.78 4.63 -12.56
N ASN A 478 -18.39 3.45 -12.65
CA ASN A 478 -19.23 3.08 -13.79
C ASN A 478 -18.56 3.39 -15.13
N THR A 479 -17.29 3.02 -15.27
CA THR A 479 -16.40 3.40 -16.37
C THR A 479 -15.93 2.18 -17.17
N SER A 480 -15.43 2.41 -18.40
CA SER A 480 -14.67 1.40 -19.13
C SER A 480 -13.19 1.51 -18.81
N VAL A 481 -12.48 0.39 -18.81
CA VAL A 481 -11.02 0.36 -18.71
C VAL A 481 -10.43 -0.21 -19.99
N LEU A 482 -9.54 0.56 -20.62
CA LEU A 482 -8.80 0.16 -21.81
C LEU A 482 -7.32 -0.03 -21.48
N LEU A 483 -6.84 -1.25 -21.59
CA LEU A 483 -5.48 -1.65 -21.28
C LEU A 483 -4.67 -1.83 -22.55
N VAL A 484 -3.52 -1.14 -22.66
CA VAL A 484 -2.57 -1.30 -23.78
C VAL A 484 -1.51 -2.31 -23.41
N HIS A 485 -1.35 -3.32 -24.26
CA HIS A 485 -0.41 -4.42 -24.01
C HIS A 485 0.54 -4.66 -25.18
N HIS A 486 1.82 -4.92 -24.89
CA HIS A 486 2.80 -5.33 -25.88
C HIS A 486 2.75 -6.82 -26.16
N THR A 487 2.74 -7.21 -27.42
CA THR A 487 2.92 -8.61 -27.83
C THR A 487 4.38 -8.89 -28.20
N GLY A 488 4.79 -10.17 -28.13
CA GLY A 488 6.07 -10.62 -28.70
C GLY A 488 6.14 -10.43 -30.21
N LYS A 489 7.32 -10.66 -30.79
CA LYS A 489 7.56 -10.56 -32.25
C LYS A 489 7.03 -11.75 -33.05
N ASP A 490 6.61 -12.85 -32.39
CA ASP A 490 6.07 -14.05 -33.03
C ASP A 490 4.67 -13.76 -33.61
N GLU A 491 4.44 -14.12 -34.87
CA GLU A 491 3.15 -13.90 -35.57
C GLU A 491 1.96 -14.57 -34.86
N ASN A 492 2.16 -15.74 -34.22
CA ASN A 492 1.10 -16.40 -33.46
C ASN A 492 0.82 -15.66 -32.13
N ALA A 493 1.86 -15.13 -31.48
CA ALA A 493 1.70 -14.29 -30.30
C ALA A 493 1.02 -12.94 -30.62
N GLN A 494 1.12 -12.46 -31.87
CA GLN A 494 0.44 -11.23 -32.32
C GLN A 494 -1.08 -11.41 -32.49
N LYS A 495 -1.52 -12.63 -32.85
CA LYS A 495 -2.96 -12.92 -32.99
C LYS A 495 -3.68 -13.00 -31.64
N ASP A 496 -2.99 -13.47 -30.62
CA ASP A 496 -3.62 -13.88 -29.36
C ASP A 496 -3.28 -12.99 -28.15
N GLY A 497 -2.36 -12.05 -28.30
CA GLY A 497 -1.79 -11.29 -27.17
C GLY A 497 -0.78 -12.15 -26.39
N ARG A 498 0.28 -11.52 -25.85
CA ARG A 498 1.24 -12.16 -24.93
C ARG A 498 0.74 -12.00 -23.49
N GLY A 499 1.16 -12.88 -22.58
CA GLY A 499 0.83 -12.82 -21.18
C GLY A 499 -0.14 -13.90 -20.75
N SER A 500 -0.60 -13.83 -19.49
CA SER A 500 -1.48 -14.84 -18.92
C SER A 500 -2.81 -14.96 -19.69
N SER A 501 -3.26 -16.19 -19.92
CA SER A 501 -4.59 -16.49 -20.49
C SER A 501 -5.75 -15.92 -19.65
N ALA A 502 -5.47 -15.55 -18.40
CA ALA A 502 -6.44 -14.91 -17.50
C ALA A 502 -7.00 -13.60 -18.08
N TYR A 503 -6.16 -12.76 -18.73
CA TYR A 503 -6.66 -11.54 -19.36
C TYR A 503 -7.70 -11.83 -20.42
N ARG A 504 -7.43 -12.82 -21.30
CA ARG A 504 -8.35 -13.16 -22.40
C ARG A 504 -9.74 -13.57 -21.90
N GLY A 505 -9.79 -14.29 -20.77
CA GLY A 505 -11.06 -14.67 -20.13
C GLY A 505 -11.86 -13.47 -19.63
N ALA A 506 -11.17 -12.47 -19.05
CA ALA A 506 -11.78 -11.31 -18.41
C ALA A 506 -12.24 -10.20 -19.38
N LEU A 507 -11.70 -10.16 -20.61
CA LEU A 507 -12.01 -9.09 -21.57
C LEU A 507 -13.40 -9.23 -22.19
N GLU A 508 -14.12 -8.13 -22.33
CA GLU A 508 -15.28 -7.98 -23.22
C GLU A 508 -14.84 -7.76 -24.66
N ILE A 509 -13.82 -6.90 -24.88
CA ILE A 509 -13.32 -6.56 -26.23
C ILE A 509 -11.79 -6.70 -26.26
N ALA A 510 -11.27 -7.33 -27.31
CA ALA A 510 -9.85 -7.38 -27.63
C ALA A 510 -9.59 -6.86 -29.05
N ILE A 511 -8.64 -5.93 -29.17
CA ILE A 511 -8.29 -5.28 -30.43
C ILE A 511 -6.79 -5.50 -30.70
N SER A 512 -6.47 -6.00 -31.88
CA SER A 512 -5.10 -6.17 -32.38
C SER A 512 -4.71 -5.01 -33.29
N VAL A 513 -3.56 -4.40 -33.03
CA VAL A 513 -2.94 -3.40 -33.91
C VAL A 513 -1.78 -4.08 -34.63
N VAL A 514 -1.96 -4.35 -35.94
CA VAL A 514 -0.96 -4.95 -36.81
C VAL A 514 -0.19 -3.83 -37.51
N PRO A 515 1.15 -3.79 -37.40
CA PRO A 515 1.96 -2.73 -38.01
C PRO A 515 1.81 -2.68 -39.53
N ALA A 516 2.06 -1.51 -40.10
CA ALA A 516 2.21 -1.37 -41.56
C ALA A 516 3.41 -2.17 -42.07
N THR A 517 3.29 -2.67 -43.28
CA THR A 517 4.39 -3.23 -44.06
C THR A 517 4.61 -2.38 -45.31
N GLU A 518 5.54 -2.75 -46.19
CA GLU A 518 5.73 -2.05 -47.47
C GLU A 518 4.49 -2.08 -48.37
N SER A 519 3.63 -3.09 -48.19
CA SER A 519 2.46 -3.32 -49.05
C SER A 519 1.11 -3.18 -48.34
N THR A 520 1.10 -3.03 -47.04
CA THR A 520 -0.15 -2.97 -46.26
C THR A 520 -0.11 -1.84 -45.22
N PRO A 521 -1.21 -1.08 -45.07
CA PRO A 521 -1.35 -0.08 -44.03
C PRO A 521 -1.42 -0.73 -42.63
N ILE A 522 -1.42 0.07 -41.57
CA ILE A 522 -1.69 -0.40 -40.21
C ILE A 522 -3.11 -1.00 -40.21
N GLN A 523 -3.27 -2.19 -39.62
CA GLN A 523 -4.58 -2.80 -39.51
C GLN A 523 -5.03 -2.81 -38.05
N ILE A 524 -6.26 -2.39 -37.83
CA ILE A 524 -6.95 -2.45 -36.55
C ILE A 524 -8.01 -3.55 -36.65
N ILE A 525 -7.79 -4.63 -35.92
CA ILE A 525 -8.62 -5.83 -36.03
C ILE A 525 -9.22 -6.16 -34.67
N GLN A 526 -10.54 -6.20 -34.59
CA GLN A 526 -11.21 -6.67 -33.40
C GLN A 526 -11.15 -8.21 -33.35
N ARG A 527 -10.52 -8.77 -32.30
CA ARG A 527 -10.29 -10.20 -32.11
C ARG A 527 -11.33 -10.87 -31.21
N LYS A 528 -11.96 -10.08 -30.36
CA LYS A 528 -13.02 -10.52 -29.45
C LYS A 528 -14.03 -9.38 -29.27
N ALA A 529 -15.29 -9.72 -29.35
CA ALA A 529 -16.42 -8.96 -28.83
C ALA A 529 -17.36 -9.99 -28.19
N LYS A 530 -17.59 -9.88 -26.87
CA LYS A 530 -18.32 -10.90 -26.11
C LYS A 530 -19.82 -10.88 -26.41
N ASP A 531 -20.37 -9.68 -26.56
CA ASP A 531 -21.82 -9.48 -26.61
C ASP A 531 -22.29 -8.85 -27.94
N SER A 532 -21.40 -8.75 -28.95
CA SER A 532 -21.71 -8.20 -30.27
C SER A 532 -20.95 -8.93 -31.37
N GLU A 533 -21.34 -8.68 -32.63
CA GLU A 533 -20.54 -9.09 -33.79
C GLU A 533 -19.22 -8.30 -33.85
N LEU A 534 -18.20 -8.91 -34.44
CA LEU A 534 -16.91 -8.25 -34.63
C LEU A 534 -17.06 -7.09 -35.63
N ALA A 535 -16.47 -5.96 -35.27
CA ALA A 535 -16.40 -4.80 -36.17
C ALA A 535 -15.55 -5.13 -37.41
N PRO A 536 -15.87 -4.57 -38.57
CA PRO A 536 -15.01 -4.69 -39.76
C PRO A 536 -13.62 -4.11 -39.51
N ASP A 537 -12.60 -4.76 -40.08
CA ASP A 537 -11.22 -4.32 -39.99
C ASP A 537 -11.06 -2.87 -40.50
N LYS A 538 -10.29 -2.07 -39.77
CA LYS A 538 -9.91 -0.72 -40.17
C LYS A 538 -8.48 -0.70 -40.68
N HIS A 539 -8.27 0.03 -41.76
CA HIS A 539 -6.95 0.29 -42.33
C HIS A 539 -6.55 1.73 -42.04
N MET A 540 -5.36 1.92 -41.51
CA MET A 540 -4.92 3.21 -40.97
C MET A 540 -3.49 3.53 -41.42
N ARG A 541 -3.21 4.83 -41.59
CA ARG A 541 -1.85 5.35 -41.78
C ARG A 541 -1.53 6.45 -40.77
N LEU A 542 -0.26 6.73 -40.64
CA LEU A 542 0.21 7.85 -39.83
C LEU A 542 0.50 9.06 -40.73
N GLU A 543 -0.18 10.17 -40.46
CA GLU A 543 -0.04 11.42 -41.21
C GLU A 543 0.74 12.43 -40.38
N LYS A 544 1.79 13.02 -40.99
CA LYS A 544 2.65 14.00 -40.34
C LYS A 544 1.96 15.34 -40.19
N VAL A 545 2.01 15.91 -38.98
CA VAL A 545 1.46 17.22 -38.63
C VAL A 545 2.56 18.08 -38.03
N THR A 546 2.79 19.26 -38.59
CA THR A 546 3.63 20.31 -38.01
C THR A 546 2.80 21.09 -36.99
N ILE A 547 3.24 21.17 -35.74
CA ILE A 547 2.49 21.80 -34.65
C ILE A 547 2.73 23.31 -34.68
N ASN A 548 1.67 24.07 -34.89
CA ASN A 548 1.74 25.52 -35.00
C ASN A 548 2.29 26.16 -33.70
N GLY A 549 3.30 27.01 -33.86
CA GLY A 549 3.91 27.73 -32.73
C GLY A 549 4.82 26.92 -31.82
N TRP A 550 5.11 25.65 -32.17
CA TRP A 550 6.08 24.82 -31.42
C TRP A 550 7.38 24.71 -32.21
N PHE A 551 8.47 25.05 -31.57
CA PHE A 551 9.82 24.97 -32.10
C PHE A 551 10.70 24.20 -31.10
N ASP A 552 11.67 23.46 -31.59
CA ASP A 552 12.70 22.79 -30.78
C ASP A 552 13.84 23.74 -30.41
N GLU A 553 14.90 23.23 -29.77
CA GLU A 553 16.08 24.00 -29.35
C GLU A 553 16.91 24.56 -30.50
N ASP A 554 16.78 23.97 -31.70
CA ASP A 554 17.42 24.43 -32.95
C ASP A 554 16.51 25.37 -33.77
N ASN A 555 15.37 25.78 -33.18
CA ASN A 555 14.35 26.60 -33.82
C ASN A 555 13.69 25.96 -35.07
N GLU A 556 13.74 24.61 -35.14
CA GLU A 556 13.04 23.85 -36.17
C GLU A 556 11.58 23.56 -35.72
N PRO A 557 10.61 23.56 -36.64
CA PRO A 557 9.20 23.31 -36.32
C PRO A 557 9.01 21.88 -35.74
N VAL A 558 8.42 21.79 -34.56
CA VAL A 558 8.09 20.50 -33.95
C VAL A 558 7.00 19.81 -34.75
N THR A 559 7.22 18.53 -35.04
CA THR A 559 6.27 17.71 -35.78
C THR A 559 5.84 16.49 -34.96
N SER A 560 4.63 16.00 -35.21
CA SER A 560 4.15 14.73 -34.70
C SER A 560 3.32 14.03 -35.79
N VAL A 561 2.68 12.91 -35.44
CA VAL A 561 1.81 12.20 -36.37
C VAL A 561 0.44 11.96 -35.77
N VAL A 562 -0.57 11.88 -36.61
CA VAL A 562 -1.95 11.51 -36.29
C VAL A 562 -2.35 10.27 -37.07
N MET A 563 -3.27 9.48 -36.50
CA MET A 563 -3.79 8.29 -37.18
C MET A 563 -5.02 8.64 -38.01
N VAL A 564 -4.96 8.35 -39.29
CA VAL A 564 -6.05 8.60 -40.26
C VAL A 564 -6.43 7.31 -40.95
N GLU A 565 -7.67 7.24 -41.46
CA GLU A 565 -8.10 6.10 -42.26
C GLU A 565 -7.31 6.04 -43.59
N ASP A 566 -7.09 4.82 -44.04
CA ASP A 566 -6.46 4.49 -45.30
C ASP A 566 -7.31 3.48 -46.10
N ASP A 567 -7.09 3.41 -47.38
CA ASP A 567 -7.82 2.46 -48.21
C ASP A 567 -7.37 1.00 -47.90
N ALA A 568 -8.31 0.07 -47.95
CA ALA A 568 -7.99 -1.33 -47.89
C ALA A 568 -7.05 -1.71 -49.05
N PRO A 569 -6.01 -2.57 -48.79
CA PRO A 569 -5.13 -2.98 -49.87
C PRO A 569 -5.94 -3.69 -50.96
N VAL A 570 -5.71 -3.27 -52.19
CA VAL A 570 -6.36 -3.89 -53.34
C VAL A 570 -5.93 -5.34 -53.41
N LYS A 571 -6.84 -6.30 -53.25
CA LYS A 571 -6.58 -7.70 -53.49
C LYS A 571 -6.19 -7.86 -54.96
N VAL A 572 -4.90 -8.02 -55.23
CA VAL A 572 -4.44 -8.51 -56.53
C VAL A 572 -4.70 -10.01 -56.52
N ASP A 573 -5.79 -10.43 -57.15
CA ASP A 573 -6.03 -11.84 -57.41
C ASP A 573 -4.84 -12.39 -58.20
N LYS A 574 -4.13 -13.36 -57.60
CA LYS A 574 -3.03 -14.06 -58.24
C LYS A 574 -3.56 -15.25 -59.03
#